data_d18aa4d8a6e096807e5e80c2bfa8ce87
#
_entry.id   d18aa4d8a6e096807e5e80c2bfa8ce87
#
_cell.length_a   1.000
_cell.length_b   1.000
_cell.length_c   1.000
_cell.angle_alpha   90.00
_cell.angle_beta   90.00
_cell.angle_gamma   90.00
#
_symmetry.space_group_name_H-M   'P 1'
#
loop_
_entity.id
_entity.type
_entity.pdbx_description
1 polymer ?
#
loop_
_entity_poly.entity_id
_entity_poly.type
_entity_poly.pdbx_seq_one_letter_code
_entity_poly.pdbx_strand_id
1 'polypeptide(L)' 'MKTNLITREGYNRLKTELDFLWREERPEVTKKVTWAASLGDRSENADYQYNKKRLREIDRRVRYLRKRLDRKSVV' A
#
# COMPACT_ATOMS: atom_id res chain seq x y z
N MET A 1 -22.00 14.00 -12.12
CA MET A 1 -21.43 14.08 -12.09
C MET A 1 -20.53 13.68 -11.70
N LYS A 2 -20.26 13.59 -11.76
CA LYS A 2 -19.51 13.40 -11.40
C LYS A 2 -18.50 13.77 -11.07
N THR A 3 -18.57 14.12 -10.50
CA THR A 3 -17.40 14.91 -10.43
C THR A 3 -16.26 14.16 -9.79
N ASN A 4 -15.06 14.38 -10.30
CA ASN A 4 -13.88 13.74 -9.74
C ASN A 4 -13.20 14.63 -8.73
N LEU A 5 -13.87 15.65 -8.30
CA LEU A 5 -13.29 16.60 -7.36
C LEU A 5 -13.19 15.97 -5.99
N ILE A 6 -12.04 16.10 -5.39
CA ILE A 6 -11.80 15.60 -4.04
C ILE A 6 -11.82 16.77 -3.09
N THR A 7 -12.59 16.66 -2.03
CA THR A 7 -12.61 17.71 -1.02
C THR A 7 -11.27 17.74 -0.30
N ARG A 8 -11.00 18.85 0.37
CA ARG A 8 -9.75 18.97 1.12
C ARG A 8 -9.66 17.87 2.19
N GLU A 9 -10.77 17.59 2.84
CA GLU A 9 -10.79 16.53 3.83
C GLU A 9 -10.48 15.19 3.20
N GLY A 10 -11.12 14.91 2.07
CA GLY A 10 -10.88 13.66 1.37
C GLY A 10 -9.45 13.55 0.93
N TYR A 11 -8.89 14.64 0.43
CA TYR A 11 -7.50 14.66 0.03
C TYR A 11 -6.58 14.34 1.20
N ASN A 12 -6.83 14.98 2.34
CA ASN A 12 -6.01 14.76 3.51
C ASN A 12 -6.10 13.34 4.01
N ARG A 13 -7.29 12.75 3.93
CA ARG A 13 -7.48 11.36 4.34
C ARG A 13 -6.66 10.43 3.46
N LEU A 14 -6.75 10.63 2.16
CA LEU A 14 -6.02 9.79 1.22
C LEU A 14 -4.52 9.95 1.43
N LYS A 15 -4.09 11.17 1.67
CA LYS A 15 -2.67 11.42 1.91
C LYS A 15 -2.20 10.75 3.19
N THR A 16 -3.02 10.83 4.24
CA THR A 16 -2.68 10.20 5.50
C THR A 16 -2.58 8.69 5.34
N GLU A 17 -3.55 8.12 4.62
CA GLU A 17 -3.54 6.69 4.38
C GLU A 17 -2.30 6.29 3.59
N LEU A 18 -1.98 7.06 2.56
CA LEU A 18 -0.80 6.78 1.75
C LEU A 18 0.47 6.82 2.59
N ASP A 19 0.60 7.86 3.41
CA ASP A 19 1.76 7.99 4.27
C ASP A 19 1.87 6.81 5.22
N PHE A 20 0.74 6.41 5.81
CA PHE A 20 0.73 5.30 6.73
C PHE A 20 1.17 4.01 6.04
N LEU A 21 0.59 3.73 4.88
CA LEU A 21 0.93 2.51 4.14
C LEU A 21 2.40 2.52 3.76
N TRP A 22 2.90 3.66 3.34
CA TRP A 22 4.27 3.75 2.86
C TRP A 22 5.28 3.69 4.00
N ARG A 23 4.97 4.33 5.12
CA ARG A 23 5.93 4.44 6.23
C ARG A 23 5.80 3.33 7.26
N GLU A 24 4.58 2.88 7.50
CA GLU A 24 4.32 1.93 8.58
C GLU A 24 4.07 0.53 8.04
N GLU A 25 3.08 0.41 7.18
CA GLU A 25 2.66 -0.91 6.70
C GLU A 25 3.69 -1.56 5.80
N ARG A 26 4.09 -0.86 4.76
CA ARG A 26 4.96 -1.46 3.77
C ARG A 26 6.29 -1.91 4.35
N PRO A 27 6.99 -1.08 5.12
CA PRO A 27 8.27 -1.50 5.69
C PRO A 27 8.13 -2.72 6.59
N GLU A 28 7.06 -2.76 7.38
CA GLU A 28 6.85 -3.88 8.28
C GLU A 28 6.59 -5.16 7.51
N VAL A 29 5.73 -5.09 6.52
CA VAL A 29 5.44 -6.28 5.72
C VAL A 29 6.66 -6.71 4.94
N THR A 30 7.45 -5.74 4.44
CA THR A 30 8.68 -6.06 3.73
C THR A 30 9.64 -6.82 4.64
N LYS A 31 9.73 -6.42 5.89
CA LYS A 31 10.56 -7.13 6.85
C LYS A 31 10.09 -8.56 7.00
N LYS A 32 8.79 -8.74 7.11
CA LYS A 32 8.22 -10.08 7.28
C LYS A 32 8.47 -10.94 6.05
N VAL A 33 8.39 -10.35 4.88
CA VAL A 33 8.67 -11.10 3.65
C VAL A 33 10.14 -11.53 3.64
N THR A 34 11.04 -10.63 3.99
CA THR A 34 12.45 -10.94 4.03
C THR A 34 12.73 -12.04 5.06
N TRP A 35 12.11 -11.91 6.23
CA TRP A 35 12.28 -12.92 7.28
C TRP A 35 11.79 -14.28 6.80
N ALA A 36 10.59 -14.31 6.22
CA ALA A 36 10.02 -15.56 5.77
C ALA A 36 10.85 -16.19 4.65
N ALA A 37 11.39 -15.35 3.77
CA ALA A 37 12.22 -15.83 2.68
C ALA A 37 13.49 -16.48 3.21
N SER A 38 14.00 -16.00 4.32
CA SER A 38 15.22 -16.54 4.90
C SER A 38 15.02 -17.92 5.51
N LEU A 39 13.77 -18.34 5.68
CA LEU A 39 13.48 -19.66 6.23
C LEU A 39 13.72 -20.78 5.22
N GLY A 40 13.93 -20.44 3.97
CA GLY A 40 14.29 -21.43 2.99
C GLY A 40 13.21 -21.67 1.94
N ASP A 41 12.51 -22.77 2.07
CA ASP A 41 11.57 -23.23 1.04
C ASP A 41 10.43 -22.24 0.83
N ARG A 42 10.54 -21.45 -0.22
CA ARG A 42 9.57 -20.40 -0.50
C ARG A 42 8.23 -20.92 -0.98
N SER A 43 8.25 -22.00 -1.74
CA SER A 43 7.02 -22.48 -2.35
C SER A 43 6.08 -23.11 -1.33
N GLU A 44 6.62 -23.62 -0.23
CA GLU A 44 5.82 -24.25 0.81
C GLU A 44 5.72 -23.38 2.06
N ASN A 45 6.28 -22.19 2.00
CA ASN A 45 6.31 -21.31 3.15
C ASN A 45 5.06 -20.45 3.15
N ALA A 46 4.09 -20.82 3.98
CA ALA A 46 2.83 -20.12 4.08
C ALA A 46 3.01 -18.67 4.51
N ASP A 47 3.95 -18.44 5.43
CA ASP A 47 4.22 -17.08 5.91
C ASP A 47 4.75 -16.21 4.78
N TYR A 48 5.65 -16.78 3.97
CA TYR A 48 6.19 -16.03 2.85
C TYR A 48 5.08 -15.69 1.86
N GLN A 49 4.26 -16.66 1.52
CA GLN A 49 3.18 -16.44 0.57
C GLN A 49 2.17 -15.41 1.08
N TYR A 50 1.80 -15.52 2.35
CA TYR A 50 0.85 -14.61 2.93
C TYR A 50 1.37 -13.17 2.93
N ASN A 51 2.60 -13.00 3.39
CA ASN A 51 3.17 -11.67 3.49
C ASN A 51 3.46 -11.08 2.12
N LYS A 52 3.84 -11.90 1.17
CA LYS A 52 4.07 -11.44 -0.19
C LYS A 52 2.77 -10.93 -0.80
N LYS A 53 1.69 -11.65 -0.57
CA LYS A 53 0.37 -11.23 -1.04
C LYS A 53 -0.03 -9.91 -0.38
N ARG A 54 0.22 -9.79 0.91
CA ARG A 54 -0.09 -8.57 1.63
C ARG A 54 0.68 -7.40 1.07
N LEU A 55 1.96 -7.60 0.79
CA LEU A 55 2.78 -6.55 0.22
C LEU A 55 2.26 -6.11 -1.13
N ARG A 56 1.82 -7.07 -1.94
CA ARG A 56 1.25 -6.75 -3.24
C ARG A 56 -0.02 -5.92 -3.08
N GLU A 57 -0.85 -6.24 -2.11
CA GLU A 57 -2.06 -5.47 -1.86
C GLU A 57 -1.73 -4.05 -1.44
N ILE A 58 -0.73 -3.90 -0.58
CA ILE A 58 -0.30 -2.59 -0.14
C ILE A 58 0.22 -1.79 -1.33
N ASP A 59 1.03 -2.39 -2.17
CA ASP A 59 1.57 -1.70 -3.34
C ASP A 59 0.44 -1.26 -4.27
N ARG A 60 -0.55 -2.11 -4.44
CA ARG A 60 -1.69 -1.78 -5.29
C ARG A 60 -2.45 -0.58 -4.71
N ARG A 61 -2.67 -0.59 -3.40
CA ARG A 61 -3.37 0.50 -2.75
C ARG A 61 -2.56 1.78 -2.83
N VAL A 62 -1.26 1.69 -2.61
CA VAL A 62 -0.39 2.85 -2.69
C VAL A 62 -0.44 3.45 -4.09
N ARG A 63 -0.39 2.60 -5.11
CA ARG A 63 -0.46 3.08 -6.48
C ARG A 63 -1.79 3.79 -6.74
N TYR A 64 -2.87 3.22 -6.24
CA TYR A 64 -4.19 3.81 -6.40
C TYR A 64 -4.24 5.19 -5.73
N LEU A 65 -3.76 5.27 -4.51
CA LEU A 65 -3.79 6.52 -3.76
C LEU A 65 -2.92 7.58 -4.42
N ARG A 66 -1.73 7.17 -4.85
CA ARG A 66 -0.83 8.11 -5.51
C ARG A 66 -1.44 8.64 -6.80
N LYS A 67 -2.10 7.77 -7.53
CA LYS A 67 -2.73 8.18 -8.76
C LYS A 67 -3.82 9.20 -8.49
N ARG A 68 -4.62 8.97 -7.46
CA ARG A 68 -5.68 9.90 -7.13
C ARG A 68 -5.15 11.23 -6.62
N LEU A 69 -4.10 11.18 -5.83
CA LEU A 69 -3.51 12.40 -5.27
C LEU A 69 -2.71 13.18 -6.30
N ASP A 70 -2.10 12.45 -7.22
CA ASP A 70 -1.25 13.05 -8.23
C ASP A 70 -2.06 13.74 -9.31
N ARG A 71 -3.30 13.34 -9.49
CA ARG A 71 -4.16 14.00 -10.44
C ARG A 71 -4.52 15.37 -9.92
N LYS A 72 -4.41 16.35 -10.77
CA LYS A 72 -4.72 17.70 -10.36
C LYS A 72 -6.20 17.93 -10.36
N SER A 73 -6.91 17.00 -9.80
CA SER A 73 -8.35 17.12 -9.65
C SER A 73 -8.72 17.74 -8.31
N VAL A 74 -7.72 18.05 -7.52
CA VAL A 74 -7.94 18.75 -6.26
C VAL A 74 -8.10 20.23 -6.57
N VAL A 75 -9.15 20.79 -6.06
CA VAL A 75 -9.43 22.20 -6.30
C VAL A 75 -9.24 22.96 -5.02
#